data_ab183e0133963b58d2b8d3782c49440b
#
_entry.id   ab183e0133963b58d2b8d3782c49440b
#
_cell.length_a   1.000
_cell.length_b   1.000
_cell.length_c   1.000
_cell.angle_alpha   90.00
_cell.angle_beta   90.00
_cell.angle_gamma   90.00
#
_symmetry.space_group_name_H-M   'P 1'
#
loop_
_entity.id
_entity.type
_entity.pdbx_description
1 polymer ?
#
loop_
_entity_poly.entity_id
_entity_poly.type
_entity_poly.pdbx_seq_one_letter_code
_entity_poly.pdbx_strand_id
1 'polypeptide(L)'
;MLYRANSAEGACLFERPHHRDVALVLQSLDAPALSQRHCYFGGGTAMALRYGEYRESVDIDFVISDLAGYRDLRQMLGNVRDFLPIAREGIEVKLAREVRADQYGIRTQVRSGESSIKFEIVLEARIDLAIPDDGDRVCGIQTLAPIDLAAEKLLANADRWADDSVYSRDLIDLAMMRADRRLLEAACVKAEGAYGESVRSSLSQAVDGLEAQRGRLEACMTALSVDGVTRAQLWQAIQKVARQLLA
;
A
#
# COMPACT_ATOMS: atom_id res chain seq x y z
N MET A 1 6.48 -19.74 8.95
CA MET A 1 7.54 -19.05 9.69
C MET A 1 7.13 -17.58 9.69
N LEU A 2 6.71 -17.03 10.82
CA LEU A 2 6.23 -15.66 10.93
C LEU A 2 7.43 -14.72 10.85
N TYR A 3 7.46 -13.88 9.84
CA TYR A 3 8.45 -12.80 9.73
C TYR A 3 8.19 -11.81 10.88
N ARG A 4 9.01 -11.85 11.92
CA ARG A 4 9.01 -10.82 12.97
C ARG A 4 9.62 -9.56 12.37
N ALA A 5 8.82 -8.51 12.20
CA ALA A 5 9.34 -7.18 12.03
C ALA A 5 10.23 -6.87 13.25
N ASN A 6 11.52 -6.71 13.03
CA ASN A 6 12.47 -6.36 14.09
C ASN A 6 12.22 -4.92 14.53
N SER A 7 11.65 -4.79 15.71
CA SER A 7 11.64 -3.55 16.48
C SER A 7 13.01 -3.36 17.11
N ALA A 8 13.81 -2.49 16.56
CA ALA A 8 14.92 -1.70 17.15
C ALA A 8 15.72 -1.11 15.98
N GLU A 9 16.23 0.07 16.11
CA GLU A 9 17.12 0.88 15.25
C GLU A 9 18.08 0.14 14.28
N GLY A 10 17.57 -0.83 13.52
CA GLY A 10 18.30 -1.62 12.54
C GLY A 10 17.93 -1.18 11.14
N ALA A 11 18.90 -1.07 10.25
CA ALA A 11 18.68 -0.82 8.83
C ALA A 11 17.58 -1.76 8.28
N CYS A 12 16.55 -1.19 7.65
CA CYS A 12 15.56 -1.98 6.91
C CYS A 12 16.29 -2.67 5.75
N LEU A 13 16.52 -3.98 5.88
CA LEU A 13 17.23 -4.77 4.88
C LEU A 13 16.21 -5.37 3.92
N PHE A 14 16.07 -4.76 2.76
CA PHE A 14 15.32 -5.32 1.66
C PHE A 14 16.26 -5.88 0.58
N GLU A 15 15.81 -6.91 -0.12
CA GLU A 15 16.63 -7.57 -1.14
C GLU A 15 16.60 -6.82 -2.47
N ARG A 16 15.43 -6.27 -2.84
CA ARG A 16 15.26 -5.55 -4.10
C ARG A 16 15.91 -4.17 -4.05
N PRO A 17 16.72 -3.78 -5.05
CA PRO A 17 17.37 -2.47 -5.08
C PRO A 17 16.39 -1.31 -4.88
N HIS A 18 15.27 -1.32 -5.62
CA HIS A 18 14.26 -0.27 -5.53
C HIS A 18 13.59 -0.19 -4.14
N HIS A 19 13.35 -1.34 -3.49
CA HIS A 19 12.81 -1.35 -2.12
C HIS A 19 13.81 -0.81 -1.09
N ARG A 20 15.12 -0.95 -1.33
CA ARG A 20 16.17 -0.29 -0.53
C ARG A 20 16.11 1.24 -0.68
N ASP A 21 15.89 1.72 -1.91
CA ASP A 21 15.72 3.16 -2.17
C ASP A 21 14.46 3.69 -1.47
N VAL A 22 13.35 2.97 -1.56
CA VAL A 22 12.11 3.29 -0.80
C VAL A 22 12.39 3.32 0.70
N ALA A 23 13.11 2.34 1.24
CA ALA A 23 13.44 2.29 2.66
C ALA A 23 14.25 3.51 3.12
N LEU A 24 15.23 3.96 2.32
CA LEU A 24 16.01 5.17 2.61
C LEU A 24 15.11 6.41 2.67
N VAL A 25 14.16 6.54 1.73
CA VAL A 25 13.20 7.65 1.76
C VAL A 25 12.30 7.55 3.00
N LEU A 26 11.73 6.38 3.32
CA LEU A 26 10.90 6.21 4.50
C LEU A 26 11.66 6.55 5.80
N GLN A 27 12.92 6.12 5.93
CA GLN A 27 13.76 6.41 7.09
C GLN A 27 14.13 7.89 7.22
N SER A 28 14.05 8.65 6.13
CA SER A 28 14.30 10.11 6.15
C SER A 28 13.09 10.92 6.62
N LEU A 29 11.92 10.30 6.75
CA LEU A 29 10.69 10.98 7.16
C LEU A 29 10.54 11.05 8.68
N ASP A 30 9.89 12.10 9.18
CA ASP A 30 9.49 12.26 10.57
C ASP A 30 8.22 11.44 10.85
N ALA A 31 8.40 10.23 11.40
CA ALA A 31 7.31 9.33 11.72
C ALA A 31 6.29 9.95 12.71
N PRO A 32 6.70 10.61 13.81
CA PRO A 32 5.79 11.39 14.68
C PRO A 32 4.98 12.44 13.94
N ALA A 33 5.60 13.24 13.06
CA ALA A 33 4.90 14.28 12.32
C ALA A 33 3.78 13.72 11.43
N LEU A 34 3.98 12.56 10.84
CA LEU A 34 2.98 11.86 10.02
C LEU A 34 1.90 11.19 10.89
N SER A 35 2.29 10.44 11.92
CA SER A 35 1.35 9.68 12.75
C SER A 35 0.42 10.56 13.57
N GLN A 36 0.88 11.71 14.08
CA GLN A 36 0.05 12.69 14.77
C GLN A 36 -1.07 13.26 13.88
N ARG A 37 -0.92 13.17 12.58
CA ARG A 37 -1.91 13.59 11.58
C ARG A 37 -2.68 12.43 10.96
N HIS A 38 -2.56 11.24 11.54
CA HIS A 38 -3.19 10.01 11.04
C HIS A 38 -2.86 9.73 9.56
N CYS A 39 -1.63 10.07 9.15
CA CYS A 39 -1.12 9.85 7.80
C CYS A 39 -0.25 8.59 7.80
N TYR A 40 -0.73 7.53 7.15
CA TYR A 40 -0.13 6.19 7.23
C TYR A 40 0.38 5.72 5.87
N PHE A 41 1.49 5.01 5.88
CA PHE A 41 2.05 4.40 4.69
C PHE A 41 1.17 3.24 4.22
N GLY A 42 0.71 3.30 2.97
CA GLY A 42 -0.25 2.38 2.38
C GLY A 42 0.16 1.92 0.98
N GLY A 43 -0.85 1.62 0.19
CA GLY A 43 -0.65 1.25 -1.21
C GLY A 43 0.05 -0.09 -1.43
N GLY A 44 0.49 -0.31 -2.66
CA GLY A 44 1.12 -1.56 -3.07
C GLY A 44 2.49 -1.78 -2.47
N THR A 45 3.24 -0.72 -2.25
CA THR A 45 4.60 -0.80 -1.71
C THR A 45 4.58 -1.15 -0.22
N ALA A 46 3.67 -0.56 0.57
CA ALA A 46 3.48 -0.97 1.95
C ALA A 46 3.13 -2.46 2.06
N MET A 47 2.26 -2.97 1.17
CA MET A 47 1.93 -4.39 1.09
C MET A 47 3.15 -5.24 0.75
N ALA A 48 3.90 -4.89 -0.29
CA ALA A 48 5.08 -5.65 -0.71
C ALA A 48 6.13 -5.72 0.42
N LEU A 49 6.47 -4.58 1.02
CA LEU A 49 7.49 -4.51 2.07
C LEU A 49 7.08 -5.20 3.37
N ARG A 50 5.79 -5.11 3.73
CA ARG A 50 5.28 -5.71 4.97
C ARG A 50 5.14 -7.23 4.89
N TYR A 51 4.83 -7.77 3.70
CA TYR A 51 4.54 -9.18 3.50
C TYR A 51 5.62 -9.96 2.75
N GLY A 52 6.87 -9.50 2.81
CA GLY A 52 8.04 -10.28 2.39
C GLY A 52 8.51 -10.06 0.96
N GLU A 53 8.35 -8.86 0.43
CA GLU A 53 8.84 -8.43 -0.90
C GLU A 53 8.42 -9.35 -2.07
N TYR A 54 7.25 -9.98 -1.94
CA TYR A 54 6.75 -10.98 -2.90
C TYR A 54 6.59 -10.46 -4.34
N ARG A 55 6.58 -9.15 -4.55
CA ARG A 55 6.59 -8.48 -5.86
C ARG A 55 7.33 -7.15 -5.80
N GLU A 56 7.68 -6.63 -6.95
CA GLU A 56 8.17 -5.27 -7.04
C GLU A 56 7.04 -4.24 -6.90
N SER A 57 7.32 -3.14 -6.20
CA SER A 57 6.43 -1.99 -6.10
C SER A 57 7.27 -0.75 -5.89
N VAL A 58 6.98 0.30 -6.64
CA VAL A 58 7.95 1.38 -6.89
C VAL A 58 7.53 2.74 -6.34
N ASP A 59 6.27 2.93 -5.97
CA ASP A 59 5.72 4.21 -5.51
C ASP A 59 5.64 4.24 -3.98
N ILE A 60 5.69 5.42 -3.40
CA ILE A 60 5.45 5.64 -1.97
C ILE A 60 4.10 6.34 -1.84
N ASP A 61 3.11 5.60 -1.34
CA ASP A 61 1.76 6.10 -1.14
C ASP A 61 1.46 6.19 0.36
N PHE A 62 1.09 7.37 0.81
CA PHE A 62 0.49 7.59 2.12
C PHE A 62 -1.01 7.82 1.98
N VAL A 63 -1.76 7.40 2.98
CA VAL A 63 -3.21 7.53 3.01
C VAL A 63 -3.63 8.21 4.30
N ILE A 64 -4.58 9.13 4.21
CA ILE A 64 -5.12 9.87 5.34
C ILE A 64 -6.63 10.05 5.16
N SER A 65 -7.43 9.71 6.16
CA SER A 65 -8.88 9.99 6.18
C SER A 65 -9.26 11.17 7.07
N ASP A 66 -8.36 11.56 7.99
CA ASP A 66 -8.56 12.75 8.83
C ASP A 66 -8.42 14.04 8.01
N LEU A 67 -9.53 14.71 7.78
CA LEU A 67 -9.57 15.95 7.01
C LEU A 67 -8.79 17.10 7.67
N ALA A 68 -8.71 17.13 9.01
CA ALA A 68 -7.96 18.16 9.73
C ALA A 68 -6.47 17.96 9.55
N GLY A 69 -5.98 16.73 9.75
CA GLY A 69 -4.59 16.35 9.50
C GLY A 69 -4.18 16.55 8.04
N TYR A 70 -5.08 16.21 7.09
CA TYR A 70 -4.83 16.45 5.66
C TYR A 70 -4.67 17.94 5.34
N ARG A 71 -5.55 18.81 5.87
CA ARG A 71 -5.46 20.25 5.67
C ARG A 71 -4.17 20.83 6.24
N ASP A 72 -3.74 20.36 7.41
CA ASP A 72 -2.49 20.77 8.03
C ASP A 72 -1.28 20.36 7.16
N LEU A 73 -1.18 19.10 6.76
CA LEU A 73 -0.13 18.62 5.85
C LEU A 73 -0.11 19.41 4.53
N ARG A 74 -1.27 19.62 3.93
CA ARG A 74 -1.41 20.38 2.69
C ARG A 74 -0.89 21.80 2.84
N GLN A 75 -1.20 22.47 3.95
CA GLN A 75 -0.73 23.83 4.21
C GLN A 75 0.77 23.85 4.46
N MET A 76 1.28 22.97 5.31
CA MET A 76 2.71 22.90 5.63
C MET A 76 3.57 22.64 4.39
N LEU A 77 3.25 21.61 3.64
CA LEU A 77 4.01 21.18 2.46
C LEU A 77 3.80 22.11 1.27
N GLY A 78 2.59 22.63 1.10
CA GLY A 78 2.24 23.56 0.03
C GLY A 78 2.92 24.93 0.17
N ASN A 79 3.09 25.42 1.40
CA ASN A 79 3.75 26.70 1.65
C ASN A 79 5.23 26.69 1.31
N VAL A 80 5.94 25.61 1.66
CA VAL A 80 7.38 25.48 1.40
C VAL A 80 7.70 24.80 0.08
N ARG A 81 6.73 24.06 -0.50
CA ARG A 81 6.89 23.24 -1.70
C ARG A 81 8.02 22.21 -1.60
N ASP A 82 8.30 21.75 -0.39
CA ASP A 82 9.40 20.87 -0.02
C ASP A 82 8.95 19.89 1.07
N PHE A 83 9.78 18.87 1.40
CA PHE A 83 9.55 17.89 2.45
C PHE A 83 10.02 18.33 3.84
N LEU A 84 10.69 19.48 3.96
CA LEU A 84 11.24 19.95 5.23
C LEU A 84 10.28 19.78 6.44
N PRO A 85 8.95 20.03 6.32
CA PRO A 85 8.03 19.87 7.44
C PRO A 85 7.76 18.43 7.88
N ILE A 86 8.07 17.44 7.04
CA ILE A 86 7.88 16.00 7.32
C ILE A 86 9.18 15.21 7.21
N ALA A 87 10.31 15.88 7.02
CA ALA A 87 11.63 15.27 7.07
C ALA A 87 12.13 15.21 8.52
N ARG A 88 12.92 14.19 8.84
CA ARG A 88 13.63 14.11 10.13
C ARG A 88 14.61 15.27 10.25
N GLU A 89 14.75 15.78 11.48
CA GLU A 89 15.69 16.86 11.77
C GLU A 89 17.12 16.51 11.30
N GLY A 90 17.73 17.44 10.58
CA GLY A 90 19.07 17.27 10.03
C GLY A 90 19.18 16.40 8.77
N ILE A 91 18.06 15.87 8.26
CA ILE A 91 18.05 15.08 7.03
C ILE A 91 17.49 15.92 5.87
N GLU A 92 18.29 16.09 4.81
CA GLU A 92 17.85 16.69 3.56
C GLU A 92 17.24 15.62 2.64
N VAL A 93 15.95 15.78 2.30
CA VAL A 93 15.26 14.95 1.30
C VAL A 93 15.25 15.69 -0.03
N LYS A 94 15.98 15.19 -1.03
CA LYS A 94 16.07 15.84 -2.34
C LYS A 94 14.84 15.52 -3.17
N LEU A 95 14.13 16.55 -3.62
CA LEU A 95 13.01 16.41 -4.53
C LEU A 95 13.48 16.49 -5.99
N ALA A 96 12.91 15.63 -6.85
CA ALA A 96 13.05 15.73 -8.30
C ALA A 96 12.00 16.67 -8.90
N ARG A 97 10.90 16.88 -8.16
CA ARG A 97 9.84 17.86 -8.50
C ARG A 97 9.34 18.53 -7.23
N GLU A 98 8.96 19.81 -7.35
CA GLU A 98 8.30 20.53 -6.25
C GLU A 98 7.01 19.83 -5.80
N VAL A 99 6.68 19.97 -4.52
CA VAL A 99 5.42 19.48 -3.98
C VAL A 99 4.25 20.22 -4.61
N ARG A 100 3.28 19.45 -5.09
CA ARG A 100 1.96 19.92 -5.52
C ARG A 100 0.91 19.40 -4.55
N ALA A 101 0.12 20.31 -4.00
CA ALA A 101 -0.89 19.99 -3.00
C ALA A 101 -2.24 20.59 -3.41
N ASP A 102 -3.25 19.76 -3.59
CA ASP A 102 -4.62 20.14 -3.94
C ASP A 102 -5.63 19.56 -2.93
N GLN A 103 -6.91 19.55 -3.28
CA GLN A 103 -7.96 19.05 -2.40
C GLN A 103 -8.04 17.50 -2.35
N TYR A 104 -7.37 16.80 -3.25
CA TYR A 104 -7.43 15.33 -3.38
C TYR A 104 -6.14 14.65 -2.95
N GLY A 105 -5.00 15.36 -2.97
CA GLY A 105 -3.74 14.75 -2.63
C GLY A 105 -2.56 15.71 -2.67
N ILE A 106 -1.45 15.25 -2.11
CA ILE A 106 -0.15 15.91 -2.13
C ILE A 106 0.78 15.01 -2.92
N ARG A 107 1.46 15.55 -3.93
CA ARG A 107 2.22 14.75 -4.90
C ARG A 107 3.57 15.38 -5.18
N THR A 108 4.59 14.55 -5.27
CA THR A 108 5.92 14.95 -5.71
C THR A 108 6.71 13.75 -6.24
N GLN A 109 7.97 13.95 -6.55
CA GLN A 109 8.95 12.90 -6.82
C GLN A 109 10.18 13.13 -5.96
N VAL A 110 10.56 12.10 -5.21
CA VAL A 110 11.75 12.09 -4.35
C VAL A 110 12.91 11.49 -5.10
N ARG A 111 14.08 12.11 -5.04
CA ARG A 111 15.30 11.59 -5.65
C ARG A 111 15.99 10.62 -4.69
N SER A 112 16.29 9.40 -5.18
CA SER A 112 17.13 8.43 -4.49
C SER A 112 18.25 8.00 -5.44
N GLY A 113 19.48 8.44 -5.18
CA GLY A 113 20.58 8.27 -6.13
C GLY A 113 20.26 8.86 -7.50
N GLU A 114 20.33 8.05 -8.54
CA GLU A 114 19.95 8.42 -9.91
C GLU A 114 18.47 8.19 -10.21
N SER A 115 17.76 7.50 -9.34
CA SER A 115 16.33 7.18 -9.47
C SER A 115 15.44 8.28 -8.93
N SER A 116 14.19 8.27 -9.36
CA SER A 116 13.14 9.17 -8.85
C SER A 116 11.92 8.32 -8.49
N ILE A 117 11.49 8.46 -7.24
CA ILE A 117 10.39 7.71 -6.65
C ILE A 117 9.16 8.63 -6.58
N LYS A 118 8.03 8.19 -7.13
CA LYS A 118 6.76 8.88 -6.96
C LYS A 118 6.33 8.82 -5.49
N PHE A 119 5.94 9.95 -4.95
CA PHE A 119 5.46 10.09 -3.58
C PHE A 119 4.10 10.78 -3.59
N GLU A 120 3.11 10.14 -2.98
CA GLU A 120 1.77 10.71 -2.82
C GLU A 120 1.28 10.59 -1.38
N ILE A 121 0.51 11.60 -0.94
CA ILE A 121 -0.38 11.51 0.21
C ILE A 121 -1.79 11.69 -0.33
N VAL A 122 -2.62 10.67 -0.24
CA VAL A 122 -3.98 10.64 -0.79
C VAL A 122 -4.98 10.86 0.33
N LEU A 123 -5.92 11.79 0.11
CA LEU A 123 -7.07 11.93 1.01
C LEU A 123 -8.08 10.81 0.70
N GLU A 124 -8.20 9.86 1.63
CA GLU A 124 -9.19 8.80 1.56
C GLU A 124 -10.52 9.30 2.15
N ALA A 125 -11.51 9.43 1.29
CA ALA A 125 -12.83 9.94 1.67
C ALA A 125 -13.94 8.88 1.68
N ARG A 126 -13.61 7.64 1.28
CA ARG A 126 -14.58 6.54 1.16
C ARG A 126 -14.74 5.74 2.44
N ILE A 127 -13.65 5.62 3.20
CA ILE A 127 -13.60 4.87 4.46
C ILE A 127 -12.81 5.63 5.53
N ASP A 128 -13.23 5.49 6.79
CA ASP A 128 -12.43 5.96 7.92
C ASP A 128 -11.30 4.98 8.22
N LEU A 129 -10.09 5.47 8.39
CA LEU A 129 -8.93 4.64 8.72
C LEU A 129 -8.84 4.37 10.21
N ALA A 130 -8.57 3.13 10.58
CA ALA A 130 -8.28 2.74 11.96
C ALA A 130 -6.89 3.26 12.38
N ILE A 131 -6.72 3.50 13.67
CA ILE A 131 -5.40 3.79 14.23
C ILE A 131 -4.59 2.48 14.21
N PRO A 132 -3.43 2.45 13.55
CA PRO A 132 -2.59 1.26 13.49
C PRO A 132 -1.97 0.92 14.86
N ASP A 133 -1.73 -0.35 15.10
CA ASP A 133 -0.99 -0.81 16.27
C ASP A 133 0.51 -0.46 16.16
N ASP A 134 1.21 -0.52 17.29
CA ASP A 134 2.67 -0.23 17.33
C ASP A 134 3.49 -1.18 16.44
N GLY A 135 3.02 -2.38 16.20
CA GLY A 135 3.63 -3.36 15.29
C GLY A 135 3.38 -3.11 13.80
N ASP A 136 2.46 -2.19 13.47
CA ASP A 136 2.10 -1.86 12.10
C ASP A 136 3.07 -0.83 11.52
N ARG A 137 4.33 -1.24 11.31
CA ARG A 137 5.40 -0.34 10.84
C ARG A 137 6.26 -0.98 9.74
N VAL A 138 6.76 -0.13 8.86
CA VAL A 138 7.81 -0.44 7.90
C VAL A 138 8.87 0.68 7.99
N CYS A 139 10.12 0.33 8.21
CA CYS A 139 11.24 1.30 8.37
C CYS A 139 10.96 2.41 9.40
N GLY A 140 10.26 2.10 10.50
CA GLY A 140 9.89 3.05 11.54
C GLY A 140 8.64 3.87 11.25
N ILE A 141 8.14 3.88 10.02
CA ILE A 141 6.92 4.58 9.60
C ILE A 141 5.69 3.69 9.85
N GLN A 142 4.63 4.24 10.47
CA GLN A 142 3.37 3.53 10.62
C GLN A 142 2.72 3.26 9.26
N THR A 143 2.35 2.00 9.04
CA THR A 143 1.51 1.60 7.90
C THR A 143 0.05 1.70 8.25
N LEU A 144 -0.83 1.65 7.26
CA LEU A 144 -2.24 1.35 7.50
C LEU A 144 -2.38 0.09 8.36
N ALA A 145 -3.40 0.07 9.22
CA ALA A 145 -3.79 -1.14 9.95
C ALA A 145 -4.11 -2.27 8.94
N PRO A 146 -3.92 -3.56 9.30
CA PRO A 146 -4.18 -4.68 8.39
C PRO A 146 -5.58 -4.68 7.78
N ILE A 147 -6.59 -4.26 8.55
CA ILE A 147 -7.97 -4.15 8.06
C ILE A 147 -8.09 -3.10 6.95
N ASP A 148 -7.38 -1.98 7.07
CA ASP A 148 -7.45 -0.91 6.08
C ASP A 148 -6.60 -1.22 4.85
N LEU A 149 -5.44 -1.88 5.01
CA LEU A 149 -4.69 -2.42 3.89
C LEU A 149 -5.55 -3.36 3.03
N ALA A 150 -6.32 -4.23 3.68
CA ALA A 150 -7.22 -5.15 2.97
C ALA A 150 -8.42 -4.41 2.35
N ALA A 151 -9.05 -3.47 3.07
CA ALA A 151 -10.18 -2.70 2.57
C ALA A 151 -9.79 -1.85 1.35
N GLU A 152 -8.65 -1.15 1.40
CA GLU A 152 -8.10 -0.40 0.27
C GLU A 152 -7.85 -1.28 -0.95
N LYS A 153 -7.39 -2.52 -0.76
CA LYS A 153 -7.19 -3.46 -1.86
C LYS A 153 -8.49 -3.99 -2.44
N LEU A 154 -9.52 -4.16 -1.61
CA LEU A 154 -10.86 -4.53 -2.09
C LEU A 154 -11.49 -3.39 -2.89
N LEU A 155 -11.39 -2.14 -2.43
CA LEU A 155 -11.85 -0.96 -3.16
C LEU A 155 -11.09 -0.79 -4.49
N ALA A 156 -9.76 -0.87 -4.46
CA ALA A 156 -8.94 -0.78 -5.66
C ALA A 156 -9.24 -1.91 -6.67
N ASN A 157 -9.49 -3.13 -6.19
CA ASN A 157 -9.95 -4.22 -7.04
C ASN A 157 -11.32 -3.90 -7.65
N ALA A 158 -12.27 -3.37 -6.88
CA ALA A 158 -13.57 -2.99 -7.40
C ALA A 158 -13.48 -1.93 -8.51
N ASP A 159 -12.57 -0.97 -8.36
CA ASP A 159 -12.36 0.09 -9.36
C ASP A 159 -11.74 -0.41 -10.67
N ARG A 160 -10.88 -1.43 -10.63
CA ARG A 160 -9.99 -1.74 -11.77
C ARG A 160 -9.72 -3.23 -12.02
N TRP A 161 -10.57 -4.15 -11.52
CA TRP A 161 -10.39 -5.60 -11.77
C TRP A 161 -10.37 -5.96 -13.25
N ALA A 162 -11.12 -5.22 -14.08
CA ALA A 162 -11.23 -5.44 -15.53
C ALA A 162 -10.09 -4.79 -16.34
N ASP A 163 -9.24 -3.98 -15.71
CA ASP A 163 -8.10 -3.33 -16.37
C ASP A 163 -6.90 -4.29 -16.42
N ASP A 164 -6.65 -4.82 -17.62
CA ASP A 164 -5.55 -5.74 -17.88
C ASP A 164 -4.17 -5.14 -17.57
N SER A 165 -4.03 -3.82 -17.65
CA SER A 165 -2.75 -3.13 -17.41
C SER A 165 -2.32 -3.13 -15.93
N VAL A 166 -3.23 -3.41 -14.99
CA VAL A 166 -2.89 -3.52 -13.57
C VAL A 166 -2.51 -4.94 -13.13
N TYR A 167 -2.60 -5.92 -14.04
CA TYR A 167 -2.14 -7.30 -13.81
C TYR A 167 -2.72 -7.95 -12.56
N SER A 168 -3.98 -7.67 -12.23
CA SER A 168 -4.69 -8.19 -11.05
C SER A 168 -3.92 -7.99 -9.73
N ARG A 169 -3.08 -6.95 -9.64
CA ARG A 169 -2.17 -6.73 -8.51
C ARG A 169 -2.89 -6.60 -7.17
N ASP A 170 -4.10 -6.05 -7.14
CA ASP A 170 -4.82 -5.85 -5.89
C ASP A 170 -5.34 -7.17 -5.31
N LEU A 171 -5.80 -8.08 -6.16
CA LEU A 171 -6.16 -9.45 -5.76
C LEU A 171 -4.93 -10.26 -5.32
N ILE A 172 -3.80 -10.09 -6.01
CA ILE A 172 -2.52 -10.72 -5.61
C ILE A 172 -2.07 -10.18 -4.25
N ASP A 173 -2.15 -8.87 -4.03
CA ASP A 173 -1.80 -8.24 -2.75
C ASP A 173 -2.66 -8.81 -1.60
N LEU A 174 -3.99 -8.89 -1.78
CA LEU A 174 -4.90 -9.52 -0.81
C LEU A 174 -4.52 -10.98 -0.51
N ALA A 175 -4.19 -11.76 -1.53
CA ALA A 175 -3.81 -13.16 -1.37
C ALA A 175 -2.49 -13.31 -0.59
N MET A 176 -1.50 -12.45 -0.88
CA MET A 176 -0.19 -12.47 -0.25
C MET A 176 -0.19 -11.96 1.19
N MET A 177 -1.19 -11.19 1.58
CA MET A 177 -1.42 -10.79 2.96
C MET A 177 -1.67 -12.00 3.89
N ARG A 178 -2.17 -13.12 3.34
CA ARG A 178 -2.47 -14.37 4.07
C ARG A 178 -3.35 -14.15 5.31
N ALA A 179 -4.20 -13.17 5.27
CA ALA A 179 -5.11 -12.81 6.35
C ALA A 179 -6.07 -13.96 6.70
N ASP A 180 -6.55 -13.95 7.93
CA ASP A 180 -7.59 -14.86 8.36
C ASP A 180 -8.98 -14.37 7.87
N ARG A 181 -9.98 -15.26 8.00
CA ARG A 181 -11.35 -14.95 7.58
C ARG A 181 -11.93 -13.76 8.30
N ARG A 182 -11.67 -13.61 9.60
CA ARG A 182 -12.23 -12.55 10.42
C ARG A 182 -11.77 -11.17 9.94
N LEU A 183 -10.47 -11.04 9.66
CA LEU A 183 -9.89 -9.80 9.16
C LEU A 183 -10.42 -9.46 7.76
N LEU A 184 -10.46 -10.44 6.86
CA LEU A 184 -10.95 -10.22 5.48
C LEU A 184 -12.43 -9.85 5.46
N GLU A 185 -13.28 -10.50 6.25
CA GLU A 185 -14.70 -10.16 6.37
C GLU A 185 -14.89 -8.74 6.93
N ALA A 186 -14.15 -8.37 7.98
CA ALA A 186 -14.22 -7.04 8.53
C ALA A 186 -13.78 -5.97 7.51
N ALA A 187 -12.73 -6.24 6.74
CA ALA A 187 -12.26 -5.37 5.68
C ALA A 187 -13.28 -5.27 4.53
N CYS A 188 -13.92 -6.39 4.17
CA CYS A 188 -14.96 -6.43 3.16
C CYS A 188 -16.18 -5.61 3.56
N VAL A 189 -16.68 -5.79 4.79
CA VAL A 189 -17.79 -4.98 5.34
C VAL A 189 -17.44 -3.49 5.31
N LYS A 190 -16.20 -3.14 5.65
CA LYS A 190 -15.73 -1.75 5.59
C LYS A 190 -15.73 -1.20 4.17
N ALA A 191 -15.24 -1.96 3.20
CA ALA A 191 -15.25 -1.59 1.78
C ALA A 191 -16.68 -1.52 1.19
N GLU A 192 -17.56 -2.45 1.59
CA GLU A 192 -18.98 -2.47 1.20
C GLU A 192 -19.74 -1.23 1.73
N GLY A 193 -19.31 -0.65 2.85
CA GLY A 193 -19.83 0.64 3.31
C GLY A 193 -19.67 1.76 2.29
N ALA A 194 -18.64 1.71 1.46
CA ALA A 194 -18.38 2.69 0.40
C ALA A 194 -18.98 2.28 -0.96
N TYR A 195 -18.85 1.00 -1.36
CA TYR A 195 -19.16 0.55 -2.73
C TYR A 195 -20.29 -0.49 -2.80
N GLY A 196 -20.87 -0.86 -1.66
CA GLY A 196 -21.96 -1.84 -1.61
C GLY A 196 -21.53 -3.21 -2.13
N GLU A 197 -22.48 -3.95 -2.69
CA GLU A 197 -22.30 -5.31 -3.22
C GLU A 197 -21.28 -5.41 -4.37
N SER A 198 -20.91 -4.30 -4.98
CA SER A 198 -19.92 -4.29 -6.07
C SER A 198 -18.54 -4.80 -5.62
N VAL A 199 -18.20 -4.70 -4.33
CA VAL A 199 -16.93 -5.20 -3.78
C VAL A 199 -16.79 -6.71 -3.99
N ARG A 200 -17.80 -7.49 -3.54
CA ARG A 200 -17.78 -8.97 -3.71
C ARG A 200 -17.97 -9.38 -5.17
N SER A 201 -18.84 -8.71 -5.88
CA SER A 201 -19.09 -8.98 -7.31
C SER A 201 -17.81 -8.80 -8.12
N SER A 202 -17.09 -7.68 -7.94
CA SER A 202 -15.82 -7.43 -8.63
C SER A 202 -14.70 -8.39 -8.20
N LEU A 203 -14.69 -8.81 -6.93
CA LEU A 203 -13.75 -9.84 -6.46
C LEU A 203 -14.00 -11.19 -7.16
N SER A 204 -15.27 -11.61 -7.26
CA SER A 204 -15.64 -12.82 -8.00
C SER A 204 -15.17 -12.75 -9.44
N GLN A 205 -15.50 -11.65 -10.13
CA GLN A 205 -15.15 -11.45 -11.54
C GLN A 205 -13.62 -11.43 -11.74
N ALA A 206 -12.85 -10.86 -10.80
CA ALA A 206 -11.38 -10.88 -10.86
C ALA A 206 -10.82 -12.30 -10.75
N VAL A 207 -11.39 -13.13 -9.87
CA VAL A 207 -10.98 -14.54 -9.70
C VAL A 207 -11.35 -15.36 -10.92
N ASP A 208 -12.61 -15.24 -11.41
CA ASP A 208 -13.11 -15.93 -12.59
C ASP A 208 -12.30 -15.58 -13.85
N GLY A 209 -11.90 -14.31 -13.99
CA GLY A 209 -11.05 -13.84 -15.08
C GLY A 209 -9.66 -14.49 -15.09
N LEU A 210 -9.06 -14.68 -13.91
CA LEU A 210 -7.78 -15.39 -13.78
C LEU A 210 -7.92 -16.90 -14.07
N GLU A 211 -9.05 -17.52 -13.70
CA GLU A 211 -9.31 -18.94 -13.93
C GLU A 211 -9.62 -19.23 -15.40
N ALA A 212 -10.43 -18.40 -16.04
CA ALA A 212 -10.88 -18.58 -17.43
C ALA A 212 -9.73 -18.46 -18.45
N GLN A 213 -8.72 -17.66 -18.17
CA GLN A 213 -7.64 -17.36 -19.11
C GLN A 213 -6.38 -18.16 -18.76
N ARG A 214 -6.11 -19.21 -19.55
CA ARG A 214 -4.89 -20.02 -19.37
C ARG A 214 -3.62 -19.14 -19.52
N GLY A 215 -2.73 -19.22 -18.54
CA GLY A 215 -1.48 -18.45 -18.54
C GLY A 215 -1.61 -17.01 -18.04
N ARG A 216 -2.83 -16.54 -17.70
CA ARG A 216 -3.06 -15.17 -17.22
C ARG A 216 -2.32 -14.89 -15.90
N LEU A 217 -2.42 -15.81 -14.94
CA LEU A 217 -1.75 -15.64 -13.65
C LEU A 217 -0.23 -15.59 -13.80
N GLU A 218 0.35 -16.42 -14.67
CA GLU A 218 1.80 -16.39 -14.97
C GLU A 218 2.20 -15.06 -15.61
N ALA A 219 1.39 -14.53 -16.53
CA ALA A 219 1.65 -13.21 -17.12
C ALA A 219 1.59 -12.10 -16.07
N CYS A 220 0.64 -12.14 -15.14
CA CYS A 220 0.57 -11.21 -14.02
C CYS A 220 1.81 -11.33 -13.10
N MET A 221 2.20 -12.55 -12.75
CA MET A 221 3.39 -12.79 -11.92
C MET A 221 4.66 -12.24 -12.58
N THR A 222 4.82 -12.44 -13.87
CA THR A 222 5.98 -11.94 -14.63
C THR A 222 5.97 -10.41 -14.66
N ALA A 223 4.85 -9.79 -15.02
CA ALA A 223 4.73 -8.34 -15.13
C ALA A 223 4.95 -7.61 -13.80
N LEU A 224 4.54 -8.23 -12.69
CA LEU A 224 4.72 -7.70 -11.34
C LEU A 224 6.04 -8.13 -10.67
N SER A 225 6.88 -8.88 -11.37
CA SER A 225 8.12 -9.46 -10.81
C SER A 225 7.85 -10.24 -9.51
N VAL A 226 6.79 -11.07 -9.49
CA VAL A 226 6.43 -11.88 -8.32
C VAL A 226 7.51 -12.95 -8.10
N ASP A 227 8.05 -13.02 -6.88
CA ASP A 227 9.08 -13.96 -6.48
C ASP A 227 8.79 -14.58 -5.10
N GLY A 228 9.54 -15.63 -4.74
CA GLY A 228 9.38 -16.32 -3.46
C GLY A 228 8.11 -17.16 -3.32
N VAL A 229 7.27 -17.23 -4.37
CA VAL A 229 6.02 -18.01 -4.38
C VAL A 229 5.80 -18.64 -5.76
N THR A 230 5.44 -19.92 -5.78
CA THR A 230 5.08 -20.61 -7.03
C THR A 230 3.68 -20.20 -7.49
N ARG A 231 3.41 -20.35 -8.80
CA ARG A 231 2.06 -20.15 -9.36
C ARG A 231 0.97 -20.93 -8.60
N ALA A 232 1.26 -22.20 -8.28
CA ALA A 232 0.29 -23.03 -7.57
C ALA A 232 0.00 -22.51 -6.16
N GLN A 233 1.01 -22.06 -5.44
CA GLN A 233 0.85 -21.46 -4.11
C GLN A 233 0.09 -20.15 -4.15
N LEU A 234 0.40 -19.28 -5.14
CA LEU A 234 -0.33 -18.02 -5.31
C LEU A 234 -1.79 -18.27 -5.68
N TRP A 235 -2.06 -19.22 -6.59
CA TRP A 235 -3.44 -19.58 -6.94
C TRP A 235 -4.21 -20.12 -5.75
N GLN A 236 -3.62 -21.00 -4.94
CA GLN A 236 -4.23 -21.49 -3.70
C GLN A 236 -4.54 -20.35 -2.71
N ALA A 237 -3.65 -19.36 -2.60
CA ALA A 237 -3.88 -18.19 -1.75
C ALA A 237 -5.05 -17.32 -2.27
N ILE A 238 -5.13 -17.09 -3.59
CA ILE A 238 -6.25 -16.39 -4.24
C ILE A 238 -7.58 -17.13 -4.00
N GLN A 239 -7.60 -18.45 -4.24
CA GLN A 239 -8.78 -19.27 -3.98
C GLN A 239 -9.19 -19.27 -2.51
N LYS A 240 -8.22 -19.17 -1.58
CA LYS A 240 -8.52 -19.04 -0.15
C LYS A 240 -9.26 -17.74 0.13
N VAL A 241 -8.81 -16.62 -0.41
CA VAL A 241 -9.51 -15.32 -0.27
C VAL A 241 -10.92 -15.42 -0.83
N ALA A 242 -11.10 -15.97 -2.04
CA ALA A 242 -12.40 -16.18 -2.65
C ALA A 242 -13.35 -17.00 -1.75
N ARG A 243 -12.89 -18.15 -1.25
CA ARG A 243 -13.70 -18.98 -0.33
C ARG A 243 -14.04 -18.30 0.98
N GLN A 244 -13.20 -17.40 1.47
CA GLN A 244 -13.46 -16.67 2.72
C GLN A 244 -14.48 -15.56 2.56
N LEU A 245 -14.55 -14.91 1.39
CA LEU A 245 -15.39 -13.73 1.15
C LEU A 245 -16.61 -13.99 0.25
N LEU A 246 -16.62 -15.04 -0.56
CA LEU A 246 -17.68 -15.31 -1.55
C LEU A 246 -18.53 -16.55 -1.20
N ALA A 247 -18.20 -17.26 -0.11
CA ALA A 247 -18.92 -18.46 0.35
C ALA A 247 -20.06 -18.14 1.32
#